data_7632048377eda015ee0053c2ffd43504
#
_entry.id   7632048377eda015ee0053c2ffd43504
#
_cell.length_a   1.000
_cell.length_b   1.000
_cell.length_c   1.000
_cell.angle_alpha   90.00
_cell.angle_beta   90.00
_cell.angle_gamma   90.00
#
_symmetry.space_group_name_H-M   'P 1'
#
loop_
_entity.id
_entity.type
_entity.pdbx_description
1 polymer ?
#
loop_
_entity_poly.entity_id
_entity_poly.type
_entity_poly.pdbx_seq_one_letter_code
_entity_poly.pdbx_strand_id
1 'polypeptide(L)'
;LLDAPPAPHLTLVVTPERHDPLPEDWTMVGPILVAGRTLDRVVVGPNGVFAVSLDPDPRSATLGADGLFRGGRRVTTQVKQALAAAFDLRGTLATAGIEVFPYPVLVSRGADGMLGRLRVVPPGCLASAVWCHPGRPLLRSERARVLAAVQHPAPA
;
A
#
# COMPACT_ATOMS: atom_id res chain seq x y z
N LEU A 1 -5.29 27.84 8.08
CA LEU A 1 -5.51 27.57 7.88
C LEU A 1 -5.75 27.04 7.50
N LEU A 2 -5.60 26.90 7.37
CA LEU A 2 -5.93 26.51 6.94
C LEU A 2 -6.32 25.74 6.70
N ASP A 3 -5.97 25.93 6.34
CA ASP A 3 -7.09 25.10 6.32
C ASP A 3 -6.87 23.67 5.96
N ALA A 4 -6.46 22.92 6.90
CA ALA A 4 -6.45 21.46 6.76
C ALA A 4 -7.84 21.05 6.29
N PRO A 5 -7.97 20.19 5.28
CA PRO A 5 -9.26 19.62 4.93
C PRO A 5 -9.87 18.96 6.17
N PRO A 6 -11.19 18.91 6.28
CA PRO A 6 -11.83 18.29 7.41
C PRO A 6 -11.30 16.88 7.63
N ALA A 7 -11.27 16.46 8.85
CA ALA A 7 -10.81 15.13 9.20
C ALA A 7 -11.53 14.10 8.32
N PRO A 8 -10.80 13.28 7.61
CA PRO A 8 -11.40 12.35 6.67
C PRO A 8 -12.14 11.25 7.40
N HIS A 9 -13.18 10.77 6.76
CA HIS A 9 -13.83 9.55 7.20
C HIS A 9 -13.01 8.36 6.78
N LEU A 10 -12.97 7.37 7.64
CA LEU A 10 -12.33 6.12 7.32
C LEU A 10 -13.25 5.24 6.51
N THR A 11 -12.72 4.66 5.44
CA THR A 11 -13.40 3.60 4.73
C THR A 11 -12.54 2.35 4.81
N LEU A 12 -12.83 1.52 5.79
CA LEU A 12 -12.17 0.24 5.98
C LEU A 12 -13.13 -0.85 5.52
N VAL A 13 -12.71 -1.63 4.53
CA VAL A 13 -13.54 -2.69 3.97
C VAL A 13 -13.35 -4.00 4.70
N VAL A 14 -12.31 -4.12 5.50
CA VAL A 14 -11.98 -5.34 6.21
C VAL A 14 -11.73 -5.08 7.68
N THR A 15 -11.51 -6.17 8.41
CA THR A 15 -11.31 -6.22 9.84
C THR A 15 -10.52 -5.04 10.37
N PRO A 16 -11.04 -4.39 11.39
CA PRO A 16 -10.38 -3.24 11.97
C PRO A 16 -9.09 -3.66 12.68
N GLU A 17 -7.99 -3.36 12.05
CA GLU A 17 -6.72 -3.30 12.70
C GLU A 17 -6.43 -1.82 12.96
N ARG A 18 -5.46 -1.56 13.81
CA ARG A 18 -5.11 -0.18 14.09
C ARG A 18 -4.27 0.38 12.95
N HIS A 19 -4.92 1.13 12.09
CA HIS A 19 -4.27 1.84 11.01
C HIS A 19 -4.52 3.32 11.16
N ASP A 20 -3.71 4.09 10.47
CA ASP A 20 -3.95 5.51 10.31
C ASP A 20 -5.30 5.74 9.66
N PRO A 21 -6.03 6.76 10.08
CA PRO A 21 -7.23 7.15 9.36
C PRO A 21 -6.89 7.55 7.91
N LEU A 22 -7.65 7.02 6.98
CA LEU A 22 -7.56 7.38 5.58
C LEU A 22 -8.63 8.42 5.23
N PRO A 23 -8.33 9.34 4.29
CA PRO A 23 -9.35 10.26 3.79
C PRO A 23 -10.54 9.53 3.19
N GLU A 24 -11.66 10.25 3.09
CA GLU A 24 -12.94 9.69 2.64
C GLU A 24 -12.87 9.01 1.28
N ASP A 25 -12.07 9.56 0.35
CA ASP A 25 -11.95 9.03 -1.01
C ASP A 25 -10.97 7.87 -1.14
N TRP A 26 -10.34 7.47 -0.05
CA TRP A 26 -9.45 6.32 -0.04
C TRP A 26 -10.12 5.13 0.61
N THR A 27 -9.96 3.98 0.00
CA THR A 27 -10.50 2.72 0.52
C THR A 27 -9.36 1.75 0.77
N MET A 28 -9.37 1.12 1.91
CA MET A 28 -8.39 0.08 2.26
C MET A 28 -9.08 -1.29 2.24
N VAL A 29 -8.47 -2.23 1.55
CA VAL A 29 -8.95 -3.61 1.42
C VAL A 29 -7.83 -4.55 1.80
N GLY A 30 -8.17 -5.67 2.39
CA GLY A 30 -7.21 -6.73 2.67
C GLY A 30 -7.44 -7.38 4.02
N PRO A 31 -6.74 -8.49 4.27
CA PRO A 31 -5.79 -9.12 3.36
C PRO A 31 -6.49 -9.78 2.16
N ILE A 32 -5.79 -9.83 1.03
CA ILE A 32 -6.32 -10.47 -0.18
C ILE A 32 -5.29 -11.46 -0.73
N LEU A 33 -5.78 -12.43 -1.49
CA LEU A 33 -4.92 -13.39 -2.17
C LEU A 33 -4.69 -12.91 -3.60
N VAL A 34 -3.43 -12.72 -3.98
CA VAL A 34 -3.02 -12.26 -5.30
C VAL A 34 -1.92 -13.19 -5.80
N ALA A 35 -2.12 -13.82 -6.94
CA ALA A 35 -1.13 -14.72 -7.55
C ALA A 35 -0.59 -15.77 -6.57
N GLY A 36 -1.45 -16.32 -5.72
CA GLY A 36 -1.06 -17.32 -4.73
C GLY A 36 -0.37 -16.78 -3.49
N ARG A 37 -0.27 -15.46 -3.34
CA ARG A 37 0.34 -14.82 -2.18
C ARG A 37 -0.66 -13.95 -1.46
N THR A 38 -0.50 -13.84 -0.16
CA THR A 38 -1.30 -12.90 0.63
C THR A 38 -0.70 -11.52 0.55
N LEU A 39 -1.48 -10.56 0.06
CA LEU A 39 -1.16 -9.15 0.10
C LEU A 39 -1.89 -8.54 1.30
N ASP A 40 -1.14 -7.91 2.18
CA ASP A 40 -1.69 -7.47 3.46
C ASP A 40 -2.79 -6.44 3.31
N ARG A 41 -2.55 -5.40 2.49
CA ARG A 41 -3.54 -4.35 2.25
C ARG A 41 -3.40 -3.80 0.84
N VAL A 42 -4.52 -3.37 0.28
CA VAL A 42 -4.55 -2.56 -0.95
C VAL A 42 -5.25 -1.27 -0.59
N VAL A 43 -4.64 -0.15 -0.91
CA VAL A 43 -5.26 1.16 -0.75
C VAL A 43 -5.58 1.69 -2.13
N VAL A 44 -6.82 2.12 -2.33
CA VAL A 44 -7.28 2.68 -3.60
C VAL A 44 -7.77 4.10 -3.34
N GLY A 45 -7.19 5.04 -4.01
CA GLY A 45 -7.52 6.46 -3.87
C GLY A 45 -7.47 7.23 -5.17
N PRO A 46 -7.82 8.52 -5.11
CA PRO A 46 -7.81 9.36 -6.32
C PRO A 46 -6.44 9.49 -6.96
N ASN A 47 -5.38 9.26 -6.22
CA ASN A 47 -4.01 9.41 -6.70
C ASN A 47 -3.31 8.07 -6.98
N GLY A 48 -4.01 6.97 -6.89
CA GLY A 48 -3.41 5.70 -7.26
C GLY A 48 -3.88 4.50 -6.47
N VAL A 49 -3.23 3.38 -6.75
CA VAL A 49 -3.43 2.11 -6.05
C VAL A 49 -2.11 1.79 -5.35
N PHE A 50 -2.20 1.37 -4.11
CA PHE A 50 -1.03 1.08 -3.27
C PHE A 50 -1.09 -0.35 -2.79
N ALA A 51 -0.04 -1.11 -3.06
CA ALA A 51 0.12 -2.46 -2.54
C ALA A 51 0.92 -2.35 -1.25
N VAL A 52 0.26 -2.58 -0.12
CA VAL A 52 0.84 -2.35 1.20
C VAL A 52 1.20 -3.67 1.84
N SER A 53 2.46 -3.83 2.17
CA SER A 53 2.97 -4.97 2.92
C SER A 53 3.34 -4.53 4.32
N LEU A 54 3.04 -5.37 5.30
CA LEU A 54 3.32 -5.09 6.70
C LEU A 54 4.51 -5.94 7.14
N ASP A 55 5.55 -5.30 7.63
CA ASP A 55 6.67 -6.00 8.24
C ASP A 55 6.27 -6.40 9.66
N PRO A 56 6.20 -7.69 9.96
CA PRO A 56 5.74 -8.15 11.27
C PRO A 56 6.78 -7.98 12.37
N ASP A 57 8.02 -7.69 12.03
CA ASP A 57 9.08 -7.57 13.03
C ASP A 57 8.90 -6.27 13.84
N PRO A 58 8.76 -6.36 15.17
CA PRO A 58 8.55 -5.18 15.99
C PRO A 58 9.80 -4.34 16.20
N ARG A 59 10.98 -4.86 15.85
CA ARG A 59 12.23 -4.12 16.01
C ARG A 59 12.35 -3.04 14.97
N SER A 60 12.91 -1.90 15.37
CA SER A 60 13.13 -0.78 14.46
C SER A 60 14.14 -1.12 13.38
N ALA A 61 13.84 -0.66 12.17
CA ALA A 61 14.76 -0.74 11.05
C ALA A 61 15.26 0.66 10.70
N THR A 62 16.36 0.75 9.99
CA THR A 62 16.94 1.99 9.53
C THR A 62 17.02 1.96 8.01
N LEU A 63 16.56 3.03 7.37
CA LEU A 63 16.64 3.15 5.93
C LEU A 63 17.96 3.83 5.55
N GLY A 64 18.79 3.11 4.81
CA GLY A 64 20.00 3.63 4.21
C GLY A 64 19.81 4.00 2.76
N ALA A 65 20.88 4.47 2.10
CA ALA A 65 20.81 4.89 0.71
C ALA A 65 20.44 3.74 -0.23
N ASP A 66 20.85 2.53 0.09
CA ASP A 66 20.70 1.37 -0.79
C ASP A 66 20.03 0.16 -0.14
N GLY A 67 19.46 0.34 1.04
CA GLY A 67 18.81 -0.77 1.71
C GLY A 67 18.13 -0.40 3.01
N LEU A 68 17.35 -1.34 3.49
CA LEU A 68 16.72 -1.29 4.80
C LEU A 68 17.52 -2.22 5.71
N PHE A 69 17.85 -1.77 6.92
CA PHE A 69 18.72 -2.50 7.83
C PHE A 69 18.07 -2.64 9.20
N ARG A 70 18.30 -3.78 9.82
CA ARG A 70 17.85 -4.07 11.17
C ARG A 70 18.94 -4.84 11.89
N GLY A 71 19.44 -4.29 13.00
CA GLY A 71 20.52 -4.91 13.74
C GLY A 71 21.78 -5.09 12.91
N GLY A 72 22.09 -4.15 12.04
CA GLY A 72 23.25 -4.21 11.16
C GLY A 72 23.10 -5.15 9.96
N ARG A 73 21.96 -5.81 9.80
CA ARG A 73 21.71 -6.73 8.69
C ARG A 73 20.73 -6.14 7.73
N ARG A 74 20.93 -6.40 6.43
CA ARG A 74 20.02 -5.97 5.39
C ARG A 74 18.71 -6.76 5.48
N VAL A 75 17.60 -6.04 5.49
CA VAL A 75 16.25 -6.63 5.43
C VAL A 75 15.93 -6.85 3.95
N THR A 76 16.05 -8.07 3.48
CA THR A 76 15.84 -8.39 2.06
C THR A 76 14.51 -9.04 1.77
N THR A 77 14.08 -9.96 2.61
CA THR A 77 12.86 -10.74 2.38
C THR A 77 11.63 -9.85 2.30
N GLN A 78 11.42 -8.99 3.28
CA GLN A 78 10.27 -8.11 3.32
C GLN A 78 10.27 -7.10 2.17
N VAL A 79 11.44 -6.58 1.82
CA VAL A 79 11.58 -5.64 0.69
C VAL A 79 11.21 -6.34 -0.61
N LYS A 80 11.74 -7.54 -0.84
CA LYS A 80 11.42 -8.30 -2.05
C LYS A 80 9.95 -8.67 -2.13
N GLN A 81 9.37 -9.08 -1.01
CA GLN A 81 7.95 -9.42 -0.95
C GLN A 81 7.06 -8.22 -1.24
N ALA A 82 7.41 -7.05 -0.73
CA ALA A 82 6.65 -5.83 -0.97
C ALA A 82 6.68 -5.45 -2.45
N LEU A 83 7.84 -5.54 -3.09
CA LEU A 83 7.97 -5.26 -4.52
C LEU A 83 7.22 -6.30 -5.36
N ALA A 84 7.33 -7.58 -5.00
CA ALA A 84 6.65 -8.65 -5.71
C ALA A 84 5.13 -8.53 -5.57
N ALA A 85 4.64 -8.12 -4.40
CA ALA A 85 3.21 -7.94 -4.17
C ALA A 85 2.62 -6.88 -5.11
N ALA A 86 3.30 -5.76 -5.28
CA ALA A 86 2.85 -4.73 -6.21
C ALA A 86 2.84 -5.23 -7.66
N PHE A 87 3.85 -5.98 -8.02
CA PHE A 87 3.96 -6.57 -9.37
C PHE A 87 2.84 -7.59 -9.62
N ASP A 88 2.57 -8.45 -8.64
CA ASP A 88 1.51 -9.44 -8.72
C ASP A 88 0.13 -8.77 -8.81
N LEU A 89 -0.09 -7.73 -8.03
CA LEU A 89 -1.33 -6.97 -8.08
C LEU A 89 -1.53 -6.31 -9.45
N ARG A 90 -0.46 -5.77 -10.01
CA ARG A 90 -0.51 -5.22 -11.36
C ARG A 90 -0.99 -6.26 -12.37
N GLY A 91 -0.45 -7.48 -12.29
CA GLY A 91 -0.85 -8.57 -13.17
C GLY A 91 -2.31 -8.96 -13.00
N THR A 92 -2.78 -9.01 -11.77
CA THR A 92 -4.19 -9.28 -11.47
C THR A 92 -5.11 -8.21 -12.05
N LEU A 93 -4.74 -6.95 -11.90
CA LEU A 93 -5.52 -5.85 -12.47
C LEU A 93 -5.50 -5.88 -14.00
N ALA A 94 -4.36 -6.17 -14.60
CA ALA A 94 -4.24 -6.29 -16.05
C ALA A 94 -5.13 -7.40 -16.61
N THR A 95 -5.23 -8.53 -15.91
CA THR A 95 -6.14 -9.62 -16.28
C THR A 95 -7.60 -9.16 -16.29
N ALA A 96 -7.96 -8.22 -15.43
CA ALA A 96 -9.28 -7.63 -15.39
C ALA A 96 -9.44 -6.45 -16.37
N GLY A 97 -8.46 -6.21 -17.23
CA GLY A 97 -8.49 -5.13 -18.20
C GLY A 97 -8.18 -3.75 -17.61
N ILE A 98 -7.53 -3.71 -16.47
CA ILE A 98 -7.21 -2.46 -15.76
C ILE A 98 -5.72 -2.21 -15.85
N GLU A 99 -5.33 -1.10 -16.52
CA GLU A 99 -3.94 -0.70 -16.65
C GLU A 99 -3.59 0.32 -15.58
N VAL A 100 -3.27 -0.15 -14.39
CA VAL A 100 -2.84 0.66 -13.27
C VAL A 100 -1.57 0.06 -12.69
N PHE A 101 -0.64 0.91 -12.32
CA PHE A 101 0.60 0.52 -11.67
C PHE A 101 0.44 0.69 -10.17
N PRO A 102 0.31 -0.39 -9.41
CA PRO A 102 0.27 -0.27 -7.96
C PRO A 102 1.62 0.20 -7.43
N TYR A 103 1.59 1.12 -6.48
CA TYR A 103 2.80 1.61 -5.83
C TYR A 103 3.11 0.71 -4.64
N PRO A 104 4.33 0.16 -4.55
CA PRO A 104 4.69 -0.68 -3.41
C PRO A 104 4.96 0.15 -2.18
N VAL A 105 4.38 -0.28 -1.06
CA VAL A 105 4.58 0.35 0.24
C VAL A 105 4.91 -0.74 1.25
N LEU A 106 5.94 -0.53 2.03
CA LEU A 106 6.30 -1.40 3.15
C LEU A 106 6.14 -0.61 4.44
N VAL A 107 5.30 -1.09 5.33
CA VAL A 107 5.16 -0.53 6.66
C VAL A 107 6.17 -1.25 7.55
N SER A 108 7.16 -0.52 8.04
CA SER A 108 8.23 -1.07 8.86
C SER A 108 8.58 -0.08 9.96
N ARG A 109 8.68 -0.57 11.17
CA ARG A 109 8.93 0.29 12.33
C ARG A 109 10.28 0.99 12.21
N GLY A 110 10.31 2.28 12.44
CA GLY A 110 11.54 3.07 12.53
C GLY A 110 12.08 3.60 11.22
N ALA A 111 11.53 3.21 10.09
CA ALA A 111 12.04 3.62 8.78
C ALA A 111 11.02 4.48 8.04
N ASP A 112 11.48 5.55 7.41
CA ASP A 112 10.63 6.46 6.63
C ASP A 112 11.43 7.02 5.45
N GLY A 113 11.02 6.70 4.24
CA GLY A 113 11.67 7.19 3.04
C GLY A 113 11.39 6.33 1.82
N MET A 114 12.24 6.49 0.82
CA MET A 114 12.16 5.72 -0.42
C MET A 114 13.35 4.79 -0.54
N LEU A 115 13.10 3.57 -0.95
CA LEU A 115 14.13 2.63 -1.33
C LEU A 115 13.85 2.21 -2.77
N GLY A 116 14.47 2.91 -3.71
CA GLY A 116 14.11 2.77 -5.11
C GLY A 116 12.65 3.18 -5.31
N ARG A 117 11.84 2.23 -5.81
CA ARG A 117 10.41 2.44 -6.02
C ARG A 117 9.57 2.15 -4.78
N LEU A 118 10.15 1.55 -3.79
CA LEU A 118 9.45 1.15 -2.58
C LEU A 118 9.38 2.30 -1.59
N ARG A 119 8.16 2.67 -1.21
CA ARG A 119 7.94 3.62 -0.12
C ARG A 119 7.95 2.85 1.19
N VAL A 120 8.85 3.22 2.08
CA VAL A 120 8.93 2.61 3.43
C VAL A 120 8.40 3.64 4.42
N VAL A 121 7.47 3.23 5.26
CA VAL A 121 6.85 4.12 6.24
C VAL A 121 6.75 3.43 7.59
N PRO A 122 6.87 4.18 8.70
CA PRO A 122 6.59 3.59 10.00
C PRO A 122 5.09 3.38 10.20
N PRO A 123 4.70 2.47 11.10
CA PRO A 123 3.30 2.36 11.50
C PRO A 123 2.80 3.71 11.99
N GLY A 124 1.60 4.07 11.62
CA GLY A 124 1.03 5.37 11.95
C GLY A 124 1.25 6.46 10.91
N CYS A 125 2.05 6.19 9.86
CA CYS A 125 2.32 7.18 8.80
C CYS A 125 1.81 6.75 7.43
N LEU A 126 1.11 5.64 7.34
CA LEU A 126 0.62 5.13 6.06
C LEU A 126 -0.33 6.12 5.40
N ALA A 127 -1.28 6.67 6.15
CA ALA A 127 -2.25 7.61 5.61
C ALA A 127 -1.57 8.83 5.00
N SER A 128 -0.59 9.41 5.70
CA SER A 128 0.15 10.56 5.20
C SER A 128 0.92 10.22 3.93
N ALA A 129 1.55 9.07 3.88
CA ALA A 129 2.33 8.64 2.73
C ALA A 129 1.46 8.47 1.49
N VAL A 130 0.29 7.87 1.65
CA VAL A 130 -0.66 7.66 0.55
C VAL A 130 -1.24 8.99 0.09
N TRP A 131 -1.64 9.81 1.04
CA TRP A 131 -2.22 11.12 0.75
C TRP A 131 -1.28 12.01 -0.04
N CYS A 132 -0.01 12.03 0.34
CA CYS A 132 0.98 12.92 -0.26
C CYS A 132 1.62 12.35 -1.53
N HIS A 133 1.26 11.14 -1.94
CA HIS A 133 1.89 10.50 -3.10
C HIS A 133 1.50 11.23 -4.39
N PRO A 134 2.48 11.66 -5.22
CA PRO A 134 2.20 12.37 -6.47
C PRO A 134 1.90 11.38 -7.60
N GLY A 135 0.85 10.62 -7.47
CA GLY A 135 0.47 9.63 -8.47
C GLY A 135 -0.41 10.20 -9.58
N ARG A 136 -0.58 9.40 -10.64
CA ARG A 136 -1.51 9.71 -11.71
C ARG A 136 -2.93 9.69 -11.15
N PRO A 137 -3.75 10.73 -11.43
CA PRO A 137 -5.12 10.73 -10.97
C PRO A 137 -5.90 9.53 -11.52
N LEU A 138 -6.72 8.93 -10.66
CA LEU A 138 -7.64 7.88 -11.05
C LEU A 138 -9.07 8.41 -11.06
N LEU A 139 -9.79 8.11 -12.13
CA LEU A 139 -11.20 8.44 -12.21
C LEU A 139 -11.98 7.58 -11.21
N ARG A 140 -13.12 8.11 -10.79
CA ARG A 140 -14.00 7.36 -9.88
C ARG A 140 -14.39 5.99 -10.45
N SER A 141 -14.64 5.91 -11.75
CA SER A 141 -14.95 4.65 -12.43
C SER A 141 -13.78 3.68 -12.41
N GLU A 142 -12.56 4.19 -12.58
CA GLU A 142 -11.36 3.36 -12.51
C GLU A 142 -11.19 2.80 -11.10
N ARG A 143 -11.37 3.64 -10.07
CA ARG A 143 -11.29 3.19 -8.68
C ARG A 143 -12.32 2.10 -8.37
N ALA A 144 -13.54 2.27 -8.86
CA ALA A 144 -14.59 1.28 -8.66
C ALA A 144 -14.23 -0.05 -9.30
N ARG A 145 -13.65 -0.02 -10.51
CA ARG A 145 -13.18 -1.23 -11.19
C ARG A 145 -12.05 -1.92 -10.44
N VAL A 146 -11.10 -1.14 -9.94
CA VAL A 146 -10.00 -1.69 -9.14
C VAL A 146 -10.55 -2.37 -7.89
N LEU A 147 -11.43 -1.69 -7.16
CA LEU A 147 -12.02 -2.26 -5.94
C LEU A 147 -12.78 -3.56 -6.23
N ALA A 148 -13.56 -3.58 -7.32
CA ALA A 148 -14.25 -4.80 -7.71
C ALA A 148 -13.28 -5.94 -8.01
N ALA A 149 -12.16 -5.65 -8.69
CA ALA A 149 -11.18 -6.65 -9.05
C ALA A 149 -10.44 -7.22 -7.82
N VAL A 150 -10.16 -6.38 -6.81
CA VAL A 150 -9.44 -6.84 -5.61
C VAL A 150 -10.36 -7.48 -4.58
N GLN A 151 -11.61 -7.06 -4.51
CA GLN A 151 -12.58 -7.65 -3.57
C GLN A 151 -13.17 -8.95 -4.10
N HIS A 152 -13.22 -9.10 -5.41
CA HIS A 152 -13.77 -10.27 -6.08
C HIS A 152 -12.81 -10.74 -7.16
N PRO A 153 -11.62 -11.24 -6.76
CA PRO A 153 -10.65 -11.69 -7.76
C PRO A 153 -11.21 -12.86 -8.55
N ALA A 154 -10.88 -12.89 -9.85
CA ALA A 154 -11.26 -14.00 -10.68
C ALA A 154 -10.63 -15.29 -10.14
N PRO A 155 -11.31 -16.42 -10.18
CA PRO A 155 -10.73 -17.68 -9.79
C PRO A 155 -9.52 -17.98 -10.68
N ALA A 156 -8.48 -18.51 -10.05
CA ALA A 156 -7.25 -18.83 -10.74
C ALA A 156 -7.47 -19.96 -11.75
#